data_c6b84300ca2a1139e8086b4e6eb15349
#
_entry.id   c6b84300ca2a1139e8086b4e6eb15349
#
_cell.length_a   1.000
_cell.length_b   1.000
_cell.length_c   1.000
_cell.angle_alpha   90.00
_cell.angle_beta   90.00
_cell.angle_gamma   90.00
#
_symmetry.space_group_name_H-M   'P 1'
#
loop_
_entity.id
_entity.type
_entity.pdbx_description
1 polymer ?
#
loop_
_entity_poly.entity_id
_entity_poly.type
_entity_poly.pdbx_seq_one_letter_code
_entity_poly.pdbx_strand_id
1 'polypeptide(L)'
;MENLAYKDQLTGAVSFTRFTKLVSMYAQRNVNYSLVSLNMRRFKFMNEILGRDKSDDFLCRVVTCIQSMLKKDEIICRDSADVFYLLLNDTNEDEVARRIYDMFTKIRQNTKDFRYEYEFCCGVASNIENQETYTFEQMLTNVMFALAQSKEVSSENICFFDEEVHKKKEFENFIESNMQQALDSQCFEMVLQPKMDLQTNSVIAAEALVRWRLEDGTYLPPSSFVDIFEKNRFCSKLDFYMLKKAIQQIRKWIDMGMEPVNISVNQSKIVFYHENYISELKSLLEEYNVSGSYITLEVLESTVIEDIDMFNSILTEVKKLGFSVSLDDFGSGYSSLNVLSKLQIDELKIDRIFLHTKSEVDNQRTKWILESIIDIATKSQILVVVEGVESKQDDLFIKGLGADVGQGYFYGRPLSISAFNDLIETK
;
A
#
# COMPACT_ATOMS: atom_id res chain seq x y z
N MET A 1 -53.87 10.38 -0.59
CA MET A 1 -52.62 10.60 0.16
C MET A 1 -51.54 9.54 -0.10
N GLU A 2 -51.87 8.32 -0.45
CA GLU A 2 -50.84 7.26 -0.73
C GLU A 2 -49.94 7.53 -1.93
N ASN A 3 -50.40 8.22 -2.97
CA ASN A 3 -49.61 8.49 -4.19
C ASN A 3 -48.49 9.54 -4.01
N LEU A 4 -48.56 10.41 -3.00
CA LEU A 4 -47.56 11.47 -2.73
C LEU A 4 -46.31 10.92 -2.04
N ALA A 5 -46.42 9.81 -1.31
CA ALA A 5 -45.28 9.17 -0.60
C ALA A 5 -44.33 8.37 -1.54
N TYR A 6 -44.72 8.16 -2.80
CA TYR A 6 -44.00 7.28 -3.73
C TYR A 6 -43.26 8.01 -4.85
N LYS A 7 -43.36 9.33 -4.92
CA LYS A 7 -42.67 10.16 -5.92
C LYS A 7 -41.90 11.29 -5.28
N ASP A 8 -40.73 11.61 -5.85
CA ASP A 8 -39.99 12.83 -5.54
C ASP A 8 -40.84 14.05 -5.98
N GLN A 9 -41.04 15.00 -5.08
CA GLN A 9 -41.94 16.14 -5.32
C GLN A 9 -41.42 17.11 -6.38
N LEU A 10 -40.08 17.21 -6.55
CA LEU A 10 -39.50 18.12 -7.52
C LEU A 10 -39.48 17.50 -8.92
N THR A 11 -38.94 16.29 -9.06
CA THR A 11 -38.64 15.71 -10.37
C THR A 11 -39.69 14.71 -10.87
N GLY A 12 -40.59 14.24 -10.00
CA GLY A 12 -41.54 13.19 -10.32
C GLY A 12 -40.92 11.78 -10.45
N ALA A 13 -39.62 11.62 -10.21
CA ALA A 13 -38.96 10.33 -10.12
C ALA A 13 -39.54 9.48 -8.99
N VAL A 14 -39.24 8.18 -8.95
CA VAL A 14 -39.62 7.33 -7.80
C VAL A 14 -38.91 7.84 -6.55
N SER A 15 -39.60 7.89 -5.41
CA SER A 15 -38.98 8.23 -4.13
C SER A 15 -38.07 7.10 -3.66
N PHE A 16 -37.02 7.43 -2.89
CA PHE A 16 -36.05 6.44 -2.38
C PHE A 16 -36.76 5.32 -1.59
N THR A 17 -37.75 5.67 -0.74
CA THR A 17 -38.50 4.67 0.03
C THR A 17 -39.26 3.68 -0.86
N ARG A 18 -39.80 4.10 -2.00
CA ARG A 18 -40.42 3.17 -2.94
C ARG A 18 -39.41 2.37 -3.73
N PHE A 19 -38.31 2.99 -4.10
CA PHE A 19 -37.23 2.38 -4.83
C PHE A 19 -36.63 1.19 -4.05
N THR A 20 -36.34 1.38 -2.75
CA THR A 20 -35.83 0.31 -1.88
C THR A 20 -36.74 -0.90 -1.85
N LYS A 21 -38.07 -0.69 -1.74
CA LYS A 21 -39.03 -1.79 -1.77
C LYS A 21 -39.03 -2.54 -3.10
N LEU A 22 -38.93 -1.83 -4.22
CA LEU A 22 -38.96 -2.43 -5.54
C LEU A 22 -37.64 -3.24 -5.78
N VAL A 23 -36.49 -2.66 -5.47
CA VAL A 23 -35.19 -3.38 -5.65
C VAL A 23 -35.10 -4.59 -4.72
N SER A 24 -35.56 -4.50 -3.47
CA SER A 24 -35.61 -5.66 -2.57
C SER A 24 -36.48 -6.81 -3.14
N MET A 25 -37.56 -6.50 -3.87
CA MET A 25 -38.35 -7.53 -4.57
C MET A 25 -37.59 -8.17 -5.74
N TYR A 26 -36.71 -7.42 -6.44
CA TYR A 26 -35.85 -7.96 -7.49
C TYR A 26 -34.78 -8.88 -6.88
N ALA A 27 -34.12 -8.43 -5.81
CA ALA A 27 -33.13 -9.24 -5.09
C ALA A 27 -33.70 -10.59 -4.62
N GLN A 28 -34.94 -10.59 -4.09
CA GLN A 28 -35.62 -11.83 -3.67
C GLN A 28 -35.98 -12.78 -4.82
N ARG A 29 -36.12 -12.27 -6.05
CA ARG A 29 -36.44 -13.09 -7.23
C ARG A 29 -35.23 -13.69 -7.90
N ASN A 30 -34.04 -13.40 -7.43
CA ASN A 30 -32.75 -13.85 -8.00
C ASN A 30 -32.66 -13.62 -9.52
N VAL A 31 -33.02 -12.42 -9.97
CA VAL A 31 -32.93 -12.01 -11.38
C VAL A 31 -31.71 -11.12 -11.59
N ASN A 32 -31.22 -11.12 -12.81
CA ASN A 32 -30.12 -10.25 -13.23
C ASN A 32 -30.56 -8.78 -13.25
N TYR A 33 -29.82 -7.92 -12.57
CA TYR A 33 -30.01 -6.46 -12.62
C TYR A 33 -28.74 -5.73 -12.21
N SER A 34 -28.60 -4.49 -12.66
CA SER A 34 -27.59 -3.56 -12.15
C SER A 34 -28.22 -2.41 -11.37
N LEU A 35 -27.67 -2.14 -10.22
CA LEU A 35 -27.92 -0.92 -9.46
C LEU A 35 -26.89 0.12 -9.86
N VAL A 36 -27.35 1.32 -10.23
CA VAL A 36 -26.50 2.44 -10.65
C VAL A 36 -26.72 3.59 -9.69
N SER A 37 -25.66 4.17 -9.18
CA SER A 37 -25.69 5.45 -8.44
C SER A 37 -25.06 6.53 -9.29
N LEU A 38 -25.78 7.61 -9.49
CA LEU A 38 -25.37 8.74 -10.29
C LEU A 38 -25.34 10.00 -9.42
N ASN A 39 -24.25 10.76 -9.51
CA ASN A 39 -24.07 12.02 -8.81
C ASN A 39 -23.42 13.03 -9.74
N MET A 40 -23.72 14.32 -9.57
CA MET A 40 -23.12 15.38 -10.35
C MET A 40 -21.96 16.04 -9.60
N ARG A 41 -20.83 16.20 -10.27
CA ARG A 41 -19.69 16.92 -9.69
C ARG A 41 -20.04 18.37 -9.50
N ARG A 42 -19.70 18.91 -8.33
CA ARG A 42 -19.80 20.35 -8.03
C ARG A 42 -21.22 20.91 -8.13
N PHE A 43 -22.28 20.11 -7.92
CA PHE A 43 -23.68 20.57 -7.97
C PHE A 43 -23.95 21.76 -7.03
N LYS A 44 -23.26 21.80 -5.87
CA LYS A 44 -23.34 22.95 -4.96
C LYS A 44 -22.96 24.26 -5.64
N PHE A 45 -21.89 24.28 -6.43
CA PHE A 45 -21.46 25.46 -7.19
C PHE A 45 -22.46 25.82 -8.29
N MET A 46 -23.09 24.82 -8.93
CA MET A 46 -24.18 25.09 -9.88
C MET A 46 -25.30 25.88 -9.20
N ASN A 47 -25.72 25.48 -8.00
CA ASN A 47 -26.73 26.20 -7.22
C ASN A 47 -26.31 27.64 -6.87
N GLU A 48 -25.03 27.85 -6.59
CA GLU A 48 -24.50 29.19 -6.28
C GLU A 48 -24.45 30.10 -7.50
N ILE A 49 -24.13 29.55 -8.69
CA ILE A 49 -23.96 30.31 -9.94
C ILE A 49 -25.30 30.56 -10.64
N LEU A 50 -26.12 29.50 -10.80
CA LEU A 50 -27.37 29.58 -11.58
C LEU A 50 -28.59 29.93 -10.75
N GLY A 51 -28.51 29.77 -9.42
CA GLY A 51 -29.64 29.88 -8.51
C GLY A 51 -30.43 28.58 -8.43
N ARG A 52 -31.23 28.46 -7.35
CA ARG A 52 -31.94 27.23 -6.99
C ARG A 52 -32.95 26.82 -8.05
N ASP A 53 -33.77 27.79 -8.55
CA ASP A 53 -34.88 27.48 -9.49
C ASP A 53 -34.33 26.87 -10.79
N LYS A 54 -33.18 27.38 -11.33
CA LYS A 54 -32.60 26.85 -12.54
C LYS A 54 -31.94 25.48 -12.29
N SER A 55 -31.34 25.29 -11.12
CA SER A 55 -30.75 24.00 -10.76
C SER A 55 -31.85 22.93 -10.54
N ASP A 56 -32.98 23.32 -10.03
CA ASP A 56 -34.16 22.44 -9.89
C ASP A 56 -34.74 22.06 -11.27
N ASP A 57 -34.86 23.03 -12.23
CA ASP A 57 -35.20 22.72 -13.63
C ASP A 57 -34.19 21.78 -14.30
N PHE A 58 -32.90 21.98 -14.05
CA PHE A 58 -31.88 21.07 -14.54
C PHE A 58 -32.11 19.63 -14.04
N LEU A 59 -32.33 19.42 -12.74
CA LEU A 59 -32.60 18.10 -12.17
C LEU A 59 -33.86 17.45 -12.77
N CYS A 60 -34.90 18.23 -13.02
CA CYS A 60 -36.13 17.76 -13.69
C CYS A 60 -35.83 17.29 -15.12
N ARG A 61 -35.00 18.02 -15.88
CA ARG A 61 -34.60 17.62 -17.23
C ARG A 61 -33.72 16.37 -17.23
N VAL A 62 -32.78 16.24 -16.25
CA VAL A 62 -31.98 15.02 -16.08
C VAL A 62 -32.90 13.81 -15.92
N VAL A 63 -33.87 13.88 -14.99
CA VAL A 63 -34.80 12.78 -14.76
C VAL A 63 -35.63 12.49 -16.01
N THR A 64 -36.21 13.50 -16.68
CA THR A 64 -36.97 13.33 -17.90
C THR A 64 -36.18 12.66 -19.03
N CYS A 65 -34.90 13.07 -19.22
CA CYS A 65 -34.03 12.46 -20.20
C CYS A 65 -33.80 11.00 -19.90
N ILE A 66 -33.43 10.66 -18.67
CA ILE A 66 -33.16 9.28 -18.26
C ILE A 66 -34.43 8.44 -18.37
N GLN A 67 -35.57 8.89 -17.86
CA GLN A 67 -36.85 8.16 -17.94
C GLN A 67 -37.24 7.80 -19.39
N SER A 68 -36.95 8.69 -20.35
CA SER A 68 -37.24 8.44 -21.75
C SER A 68 -36.34 7.35 -22.41
N MET A 69 -35.30 6.89 -21.73
CA MET A 69 -34.34 5.88 -22.18
C MET A 69 -34.45 4.56 -21.40
N LEU A 70 -35.21 4.54 -20.31
CA LEU A 70 -35.42 3.34 -19.52
C LEU A 70 -36.29 2.33 -20.29
N LYS A 71 -35.92 1.06 -20.19
CA LYS A 71 -36.71 -0.08 -20.68
C LYS A 71 -37.88 -0.35 -19.73
N LYS A 72 -38.79 -1.23 -20.12
CA LYS A 72 -39.88 -1.70 -19.27
C LYS A 72 -39.28 -2.29 -17.98
N ASP A 73 -39.92 -1.95 -16.84
CA ASP A 73 -39.58 -2.40 -15.50
C ASP A 73 -38.22 -1.84 -14.96
N GLU A 74 -37.55 -0.96 -15.69
CA GLU A 74 -36.43 -0.17 -15.18
C GLU A 74 -36.92 1.11 -14.49
N ILE A 75 -36.13 1.59 -13.51
CA ILE A 75 -36.59 2.64 -12.62
C ILE A 75 -35.48 3.65 -12.39
N ILE A 76 -35.86 4.94 -12.34
CA ILE A 76 -35.02 6.00 -11.76
C ILE A 76 -35.62 6.50 -10.47
N CYS A 77 -34.77 6.64 -9.48
CA CYS A 77 -35.06 7.22 -8.18
C CYS A 77 -34.24 8.47 -7.97
N ARG A 78 -34.77 9.46 -7.31
CA ARG A 78 -33.98 10.55 -6.70
C ARG A 78 -34.04 10.41 -5.19
N ASP A 79 -32.91 10.42 -4.55
CA ASP A 79 -32.80 10.36 -3.09
C ASP A 79 -32.75 11.77 -2.51
N SER A 80 -31.73 12.54 -2.82
CA SER A 80 -31.55 13.92 -2.32
C SER A 80 -30.65 14.70 -3.25
N ALA A 81 -30.83 16.02 -3.32
CA ALA A 81 -30.05 16.93 -4.13
C ALA A 81 -29.83 16.40 -5.57
N ASP A 82 -28.60 16.06 -5.93
CA ASP A 82 -28.17 15.51 -7.23
C ASP A 82 -27.83 14.02 -7.18
N VAL A 83 -28.31 13.30 -6.18
CA VAL A 83 -28.10 11.84 -6.03
C VAL A 83 -29.25 11.10 -6.64
N PHE A 84 -28.98 10.29 -7.63
CA PHE A 84 -29.94 9.44 -8.33
C PHE A 84 -29.51 7.98 -8.26
N TYR A 85 -30.51 7.08 -8.21
CA TYR A 85 -30.31 5.64 -8.37
C TYR A 85 -31.13 5.13 -9.54
N LEU A 86 -30.52 4.21 -10.30
CA LEU A 86 -31.23 3.51 -11.39
C LEU A 86 -31.20 2.00 -11.14
N LEU A 87 -32.29 1.36 -11.47
CA LEU A 87 -32.35 -0.10 -11.62
C LEU A 87 -32.41 -0.39 -13.13
N LEU A 88 -31.41 -1.08 -13.63
CA LEU A 88 -31.31 -1.50 -15.02
C LEU A 88 -31.37 -3.05 -15.13
N ASN A 89 -31.98 -3.55 -16.19
CA ASN A 89 -32.13 -5.00 -16.41
C ASN A 89 -30.91 -5.63 -17.09
N ASP A 90 -29.91 -4.84 -17.49
CA ASP A 90 -28.67 -5.32 -18.08
C ASP A 90 -27.59 -5.49 -16.99
N THR A 91 -26.74 -6.51 -17.13
CA THR A 91 -25.61 -6.78 -16.19
C THR A 91 -24.25 -6.91 -16.90
N ASN A 92 -24.25 -6.88 -18.23
CA ASN A 92 -23.00 -6.80 -18.98
C ASN A 92 -22.42 -5.39 -18.85
N GLU A 93 -21.18 -5.27 -18.36
CA GLU A 93 -20.55 -4.00 -18.04
C GLU A 93 -20.45 -3.06 -19.25
N ASP A 94 -20.04 -3.56 -20.41
CA ASP A 94 -19.93 -2.76 -21.64
C ASP A 94 -21.28 -2.19 -22.08
N GLU A 95 -22.34 -3.00 -21.98
CA GLU A 95 -23.69 -2.60 -22.35
C GLU A 95 -24.24 -1.56 -21.34
N VAL A 96 -24.03 -1.79 -20.04
CA VAL A 96 -24.45 -0.84 -18.99
C VAL A 96 -23.68 0.47 -19.15
N ALA A 97 -22.36 0.44 -19.34
CA ALA A 97 -21.54 1.62 -19.57
C ALA A 97 -22.02 2.41 -20.80
N ARG A 98 -22.22 1.73 -21.92
CA ARG A 98 -22.71 2.33 -23.17
C ARG A 98 -24.05 3.05 -22.93
N ARG A 99 -25.00 2.39 -22.27
CA ARG A 99 -26.32 2.99 -21.97
C ARG A 99 -26.19 4.23 -21.08
N ILE A 100 -25.31 4.20 -20.08
CA ILE A 100 -25.09 5.35 -19.20
C ILE A 100 -24.47 6.53 -19.99
N TYR A 101 -23.49 6.28 -20.82
CA TYR A 101 -22.91 7.33 -21.69
C TYR A 101 -23.94 7.91 -22.70
N ASP A 102 -24.83 7.06 -23.23
CA ASP A 102 -25.94 7.52 -24.07
C ASP A 102 -26.90 8.44 -23.27
N MET A 103 -27.18 8.11 -22.02
CA MET A 103 -27.96 8.96 -21.11
C MET A 103 -27.27 10.31 -20.87
N PHE A 104 -25.97 10.32 -20.56
CA PHE A 104 -25.21 11.55 -20.39
C PHE A 104 -25.21 12.42 -21.65
N THR A 105 -25.05 11.79 -22.81
CA THR A 105 -25.11 12.48 -24.11
C THR A 105 -26.46 13.13 -24.32
N LYS A 106 -27.54 12.41 -24.03
CA LYS A 106 -28.91 12.96 -24.16
C LYS A 106 -29.17 14.09 -23.16
N ILE A 107 -28.70 13.96 -21.94
CA ILE A 107 -28.82 15.04 -20.93
C ILE A 107 -28.10 16.29 -21.45
N ARG A 108 -26.85 16.19 -21.93
CA ARG A 108 -26.10 17.32 -22.49
C ARG A 108 -26.81 18.00 -23.67
N GLN A 109 -27.47 17.20 -24.53
CA GLN A 109 -28.25 17.75 -25.66
C GLN A 109 -29.44 18.59 -25.20
N ASN A 110 -30.10 18.18 -24.10
CA ASN A 110 -31.31 18.80 -23.58
C ASN A 110 -31.06 19.91 -22.54
N THR A 111 -29.80 20.13 -22.16
CA THR A 111 -29.40 21.12 -21.14
C THR A 111 -28.42 22.17 -21.66
N LYS A 112 -28.23 22.26 -22.99
CA LYS A 112 -27.30 23.22 -23.62
C LYS A 112 -27.53 24.69 -23.27
N ASP A 113 -28.77 25.04 -22.96
CA ASP A 113 -29.20 26.37 -22.57
C ASP A 113 -28.72 26.80 -21.18
N PHE A 114 -28.29 25.88 -20.32
CA PHE A 114 -27.80 26.21 -18.98
C PHE A 114 -26.44 26.90 -18.99
N ARG A 115 -25.65 26.78 -20.06
CA ARG A 115 -24.29 27.36 -20.17
C ARG A 115 -23.38 27.11 -18.96
N TYR A 116 -23.48 25.91 -18.37
CA TYR A 116 -22.71 25.45 -17.23
C TYR A 116 -22.08 24.10 -17.59
N GLU A 117 -20.76 23.98 -17.37
CA GLU A 117 -20.06 22.71 -17.55
C GLU A 117 -20.26 21.83 -16.32
N TYR A 118 -20.72 20.63 -16.52
CA TYR A 118 -20.95 19.64 -15.49
C TYR A 118 -20.49 18.25 -15.92
N GLU A 119 -20.14 17.47 -14.94
CA GLU A 119 -19.70 16.07 -15.12
C GLU A 119 -20.47 15.19 -14.16
N PHE A 120 -20.73 13.95 -14.59
CA PHE A 120 -21.33 12.94 -13.76
C PHE A 120 -20.28 11.98 -13.21
N CYS A 121 -20.44 11.55 -11.97
CA CYS A 121 -19.79 10.41 -11.37
C CYS A 121 -20.80 9.29 -11.27
N CYS A 122 -20.41 8.09 -11.64
CA CYS A 122 -21.30 6.96 -11.69
C CYS A 122 -20.66 5.71 -11.07
N GLY A 123 -21.37 5.11 -10.12
CA GLY A 123 -21.04 3.79 -9.57
C GLY A 123 -22.06 2.76 -10.07
N VAL A 124 -21.61 1.56 -10.38
CA VAL A 124 -22.44 0.44 -10.82
C VAL A 124 -22.11 -0.79 -10.01
N ALA A 125 -23.15 -1.49 -9.53
CA ALA A 125 -23.03 -2.83 -8.95
C ALA A 125 -24.06 -3.75 -9.58
N SER A 126 -23.64 -4.94 -10.00
CA SER A 126 -24.48 -5.90 -10.72
C SER A 126 -24.77 -7.12 -9.84
N ASN A 127 -26.02 -7.58 -9.87
CA ASN A 127 -26.42 -8.87 -9.32
C ASN A 127 -26.63 -9.83 -10.48
N ILE A 128 -25.85 -10.92 -10.50
CA ILE A 128 -25.84 -11.89 -11.60
C ILE A 128 -26.34 -13.23 -11.06
N GLU A 129 -27.33 -13.81 -11.74
CA GLU A 129 -27.87 -15.13 -11.42
C GLU A 129 -26.76 -16.19 -11.39
N ASN A 130 -26.80 -17.08 -10.41
CA ASN A 130 -25.80 -18.12 -10.16
C ASN A 130 -24.42 -17.61 -9.68
N GLN A 131 -24.29 -16.36 -9.30
CA GLN A 131 -23.20 -15.82 -8.50
C GLN A 131 -23.67 -15.57 -7.05
N GLU A 132 -22.78 -15.04 -6.22
CA GLU A 132 -23.15 -14.64 -4.87
C GLU A 132 -24.25 -13.58 -4.91
N THR A 133 -25.41 -13.88 -4.31
CA THR A 133 -26.56 -12.97 -4.34
C THR A 133 -26.46 -11.98 -3.19
N TYR A 134 -26.35 -10.72 -3.54
CA TYR A 134 -26.31 -9.62 -2.57
C TYR A 134 -27.71 -9.22 -2.11
N THR A 135 -27.85 -8.90 -0.82
CA THR A 135 -29.06 -8.20 -0.33
C THR A 135 -29.10 -6.80 -0.92
N PHE A 136 -30.28 -6.13 -0.78
CA PHE A 136 -30.39 -4.73 -1.24
C PHE A 136 -29.41 -3.81 -0.52
N GLU A 137 -29.21 -4.00 0.77
CA GLU A 137 -28.27 -3.22 1.58
C GLU A 137 -26.82 -3.40 1.12
N GLN A 138 -26.43 -4.63 0.81
CA GLN A 138 -25.13 -4.93 0.23
C GLN A 138 -24.96 -4.30 -1.15
N MET A 139 -25.96 -4.43 -2.04
CA MET A 139 -25.95 -3.79 -3.36
C MET A 139 -25.84 -2.26 -3.25
N LEU A 140 -26.53 -1.65 -2.27
CA LEU A 140 -26.42 -0.22 -2.05
C LEU A 140 -25.02 0.18 -1.58
N THR A 141 -24.43 -0.58 -0.65
CA THR A 141 -23.05 -0.37 -0.20
C THR A 141 -22.06 -0.50 -1.36
N ASN A 142 -22.21 -1.54 -2.18
CA ASN A 142 -21.35 -1.81 -3.32
C ASN A 142 -21.40 -0.69 -4.38
N VAL A 143 -22.61 -0.22 -4.71
CA VAL A 143 -22.77 0.88 -5.69
C VAL A 143 -22.25 2.21 -5.16
N MET A 144 -22.40 2.46 -3.86
CA MET A 144 -21.85 3.67 -3.23
C MET A 144 -20.32 3.63 -3.17
N PHE A 145 -19.72 2.47 -2.93
CA PHE A 145 -18.28 2.28 -3.02
C PHE A 145 -17.78 2.58 -4.44
N ALA A 146 -18.39 1.99 -5.47
CA ALA A 146 -18.05 2.26 -6.86
C ALA A 146 -18.23 3.76 -7.23
N LEU A 147 -19.28 4.41 -6.71
CA LEU A 147 -19.47 5.85 -6.89
C LEU A 147 -18.35 6.66 -6.21
N ALA A 148 -17.91 6.27 -5.02
CA ALA A 148 -16.80 6.95 -4.33
C ALA A 148 -15.51 6.86 -5.17
N GLN A 149 -15.20 5.69 -5.72
CA GLN A 149 -14.06 5.51 -6.64
C GLN A 149 -14.18 6.38 -7.89
N SER A 150 -15.38 6.47 -8.49
CA SER A 150 -15.59 7.34 -9.66
C SER A 150 -15.32 8.81 -9.37
N LYS A 151 -15.49 9.25 -8.12
CA LYS A 151 -15.21 10.63 -7.69
C LYS A 151 -13.71 10.93 -7.53
N GLU A 152 -12.87 9.92 -7.33
CA GLU A 152 -11.41 10.08 -7.21
C GLU A 152 -10.77 10.41 -8.58
N VAL A 153 -11.40 10.00 -9.68
CA VAL A 153 -10.95 10.34 -11.04
C VAL A 153 -11.37 11.77 -11.38
N SER A 154 -10.49 12.56 -11.97
CA SER A 154 -10.72 13.99 -12.24
C SER A 154 -11.68 14.32 -13.39
N SER A 155 -12.19 13.32 -14.11
CA SER A 155 -13.12 13.46 -15.24
C SER A 155 -14.41 12.67 -15.03
N GLU A 156 -15.38 12.85 -15.92
CA GLU A 156 -16.60 12.01 -15.96
C GLU A 156 -16.21 10.53 -16.09
N ASN A 157 -16.69 9.72 -15.17
CA ASN A 157 -16.28 8.32 -15.09
C ASN A 157 -17.39 7.42 -14.56
N ILE A 158 -17.37 6.16 -15.02
CA ILE A 158 -18.22 5.06 -14.56
C ILE A 158 -17.30 4.03 -13.92
N CYS A 159 -17.51 3.74 -12.64
CA CYS A 159 -16.81 2.67 -11.94
C CYS A 159 -17.78 1.53 -11.65
N PHE A 160 -17.36 0.30 -11.97
CA PHE A 160 -18.06 -0.91 -11.59
C PHE A 160 -17.51 -1.39 -10.25
N PHE A 161 -18.39 -1.93 -9.42
CA PHE A 161 -18.00 -2.53 -8.15
C PHE A 161 -17.13 -3.76 -8.41
N ASP A 162 -15.96 -3.76 -7.80
CA ASP A 162 -15.02 -4.87 -7.79
C ASP A 162 -14.80 -5.30 -6.33
N GLU A 163 -15.11 -6.55 -6.05
CA GLU A 163 -15.02 -7.09 -4.69
C GLU A 163 -13.56 -7.19 -4.20
N GLU A 164 -12.61 -7.49 -5.07
CA GLU A 164 -11.18 -7.55 -4.69
C GLU A 164 -10.67 -6.17 -4.33
N VAL A 165 -11.03 -5.15 -5.13
CA VAL A 165 -10.69 -3.76 -4.85
C VAL A 165 -11.35 -3.28 -3.55
N HIS A 166 -12.59 -3.69 -3.31
CA HIS A 166 -13.31 -3.36 -2.07
C HIS A 166 -12.62 -3.98 -0.85
N LYS A 167 -12.33 -5.28 -0.87
CA LYS A 167 -11.60 -5.98 0.20
C LYS A 167 -10.23 -5.37 0.46
N LYS A 168 -9.50 -5.00 -0.61
CA LYS A 168 -8.22 -4.31 -0.47
C LYS A 168 -8.37 -2.98 0.27
N LYS A 169 -9.39 -2.19 -0.08
CA LYS A 169 -9.64 -0.89 0.56
C LYS A 169 -10.10 -1.03 2.01
N GLU A 170 -10.93 -2.02 2.31
CA GLU A 170 -11.30 -2.35 3.69
C GLU A 170 -10.07 -2.72 4.52
N PHE A 171 -9.18 -3.51 3.94
CA PHE A 171 -7.93 -3.88 4.60
C PHE A 171 -7.00 -2.67 4.81
N GLU A 172 -6.85 -1.78 3.81
CA GLU A 172 -6.11 -0.52 3.97
C GLU A 172 -6.70 0.32 5.13
N ASN A 173 -8.03 0.48 5.16
CA ASN A 173 -8.71 1.22 6.24
C ASN A 173 -8.52 0.55 7.62
N PHE A 174 -8.54 -0.79 7.68
CA PHE A 174 -8.23 -1.53 8.90
C PHE A 174 -6.82 -1.21 9.40
N ILE A 175 -5.82 -1.25 8.52
CA ILE A 175 -4.43 -0.92 8.84
C ILE A 175 -4.32 0.52 9.38
N GLU A 176 -4.86 1.51 8.65
CA GLU A 176 -4.80 2.91 9.03
C GLU A 176 -5.50 3.22 10.36
N SER A 177 -6.63 2.57 10.61
CA SER A 177 -7.40 2.77 11.85
C SER A 177 -6.73 2.16 13.07
N ASN A 178 -5.92 1.11 12.91
CA ASN A 178 -5.34 0.36 14.03
C ASN A 178 -3.84 0.61 14.24
N MET A 179 -3.12 1.21 13.29
CA MET A 179 -1.65 1.35 13.32
C MET A 179 -1.13 2.08 14.57
N GLN A 180 -1.78 3.17 15.00
CA GLN A 180 -1.32 3.94 16.17
C GLN A 180 -1.55 3.14 17.46
N GLN A 181 -2.72 2.53 17.62
CA GLN A 181 -3.03 1.68 18.77
C GLN A 181 -2.07 0.47 18.84
N ALA A 182 -1.76 -0.13 17.69
CA ALA A 182 -0.81 -1.25 17.61
C ALA A 182 0.60 -0.85 18.06
N LEU A 183 1.05 0.37 17.72
CA LEU A 183 2.32 0.91 18.17
C LEU A 183 2.32 1.12 19.69
N ASP A 184 1.30 1.79 20.22
CA ASP A 184 1.18 2.11 21.65
C ASP A 184 1.04 0.85 22.52
N SER A 185 0.34 -0.17 22.00
CA SER A 185 0.13 -1.46 22.67
C SER A 185 1.27 -2.47 22.41
N GLN A 186 2.36 -2.04 21.75
CA GLN A 186 3.53 -2.88 21.43
C GLN A 186 3.18 -4.16 20.62
N CYS A 187 2.19 -4.09 19.75
CA CYS A 187 1.80 -5.19 18.87
C CYS A 187 2.77 -5.40 17.69
N PHE A 188 3.69 -4.46 17.45
CA PHE A 188 4.80 -4.65 16.51
C PHE A 188 5.93 -5.39 17.22
N GLU A 189 6.15 -6.62 16.81
CA GLU A 189 7.18 -7.50 17.35
C GLU A 189 8.39 -7.54 16.42
N MET A 190 9.57 -7.56 17.03
CA MET A 190 10.84 -7.69 16.33
C MET A 190 11.23 -9.17 16.26
N VAL A 191 11.50 -9.65 15.04
CA VAL A 191 12.16 -10.94 14.81
C VAL A 191 13.51 -10.68 14.15
N LEU A 192 14.46 -11.60 14.34
CA LEU A 192 15.84 -11.45 13.85
C LEU A 192 16.13 -12.51 12.79
N GLN A 193 16.58 -12.08 11.61
CA GLN A 193 17.08 -12.99 10.58
C GLN A 193 18.61 -13.00 10.60
N PRO A 194 19.26 -14.18 10.73
CA PRO A 194 20.70 -14.25 10.83
C PRO A 194 21.40 -13.87 9.51
N LYS A 195 22.47 -13.09 9.63
CA LYS A 195 23.46 -12.83 8.58
C LYS A 195 24.69 -13.68 8.88
N MET A 196 25.09 -14.48 7.90
CA MET A 196 26.13 -15.50 8.04
C MET A 196 27.42 -15.05 7.36
N ASP A 197 28.52 -15.00 8.10
CA ASP A 197 29.86 -14.86 7.51
C ASP A 197 30.18 -16.11 6.68
N LEU A 198 30.51 -15.92 5.42
CA LEU A 198 30.69 -17.02 4.45
C LEU A 198 32.06 -17.72 4.58
N GLN A 199 33.02 -17.11 5.25
CA GLN A 199 34.33 -17.68 5.50
C GLN A 199 34.32 -18.55 6.76
N THR A 200 33.82 -18.00 7.86
CA THR A 200 33.79 -18.68 9.16
C THR A 200 32.55 -19.57 9.37
N ASN A 201 31.52 -19.42 8.55
CA ASN A 201 30.19 -20.03 8.70
C ASN A 201 29.60 -19.75 10.08
N SER A 202 29.75 -18.52 10.57
CA SER A 202 29.21 -18.10 11.85
C SER A 202 28.24 -16.93 11.69
N VAL A 203 27.24 -16.82 12.58
CA VAL A 203 26.36 -15.65 12.64
C VAL A 203 27.16 -14.46 13.13
N ILE A 204 27.23 -13.38 12.35
CA ILE A 204 27.95 -12.16 12.71
C ILE A 204 27.03 -10.96 12.93
N ALA A 205 25.84 -11.01 12.35
CA ALA A 205 24.85 -9.96 12.45
C ALA A 205 23.44 -10.53 12.31
N ALA A 206 22.44 -9.69 12.48
CA ALA A 206 21.03 -10.03 12.19
C ALA A 206 20.30 -8.85 11.60
N GLU A 207 19.31 -9.11 10.75
CA GLU A 207 18.35 -8.10 10.32
C GLU A 207 17.11 -8.14 11.23
N ALA A 208 16.73 -6.97 11.74
CA ALA A 208 15.52 -6.77 12.51
C ALA A 208 14.32 -6.58 11.59
N LEU A 209 13.45 -7.57 11.58
CA LEU A 209 12.24 -7.56 10.78
C LEU A 209 11.03 -7.38 11.67
N VAL A 210 10.10 -6.50 11.27
CA VAL A 210 8.86 -6.27 12.00
C VAL A 210 7.81 -7.34 11.67
N ARG A 211 7.00 -7.70 12.66
CA ARG A 211 5.77 -8.49 12.53
C ARG A 211 4.67 -7.80 13.31
N TRP A 212 3.53 -7.58 12.70
CA TRP A 212 2.39 -7.02 13.41
C TRP A 212 1.50 -8.14 13.94
N ARG A 213 1.50 -8.33 15.26
CA ARG A 213 0.65 -9.32 15.93
C ARG A 213 -0.76 -8.76 16.10
N LEU A 214 -1.75 -9.46 15.55
CA LEU A 214 -3.17 -9.12 15.68
C LEU A 214 -3.75 -9.68 17.00
N GLU A 215 -4.96 -9.24 17.33
CA GLU A 215 -5.66 -9.65 18.57
C GLU A 215 -5.94 -11.16 18.64
N ASP A 216 -6.17 -11.80 17.50
CA ASP A 216 -6.36 -13.25 17.37
C ASP A 216 -5.05 -14.05 17.47
N GLY A 217 -3.91 -13.39 17.64
CA GLY A 217 -2.59 -13.99 17.71
C GLY A 217 -1.94 -14.28 16.35
N THR A 218 -2.58 -13.97 15.25
CA THR A 218 -1.97 -14.07 13.91
C THR A 218 -1.01 -12.92 13.64
N TYR A 219 -0.12 -13.08 12.66
CA TYR A 219 0.88 -12.08 12.29
C TYR A 219 0.68 -11.57 10.88
N LEU A 220 0.62 -10.25 10.73
CA LEU A 220 0.73 -9.61 9.42
C LEU A 220 2.21 -9.41 9.05
N PRO A 221 2.61 -9.82 7.84
CA PRO A 221 3.95 -9.56 7.31
C PRO A 221 4.10 -8.08 6.89
N PRO A 222 5.33 -7.54 6.84
CA PRO A 222 5.60 -6.16 6.42
C PRO A 222 4.98 -5.77 5.08
N SER A 223 5.02 -6.67 4.10
CA SER A 223 4.43 -6.47 2.77
C SER A 223 2.93 -6.14 2.78
N SER A 224 2.23 -6.41 3.90
CA SER A 224 0.81 -6.11 4.04
C SER A 224 0.52 -4.68 4.50
N PHE A 225 1.49 -3.98 5.12
CA PHE A 225 1.22 -2.68 5.73
C PHE A 225 2.29 -1.60 5.49
N VAL A 226 3.52 -1.96 5.11
CA VAL A 226 4.61 -0.98 4.95
C VAL A 226 4.28 0.05 3.88
N ASP A 227 3.77 -0.36 2.71
CA ASP A 227 3.37 0.57 1.64
C ASP A 227 2.30 1.57 2.10
N ILE A 228 1.39 1.13 2.98
CA ILE A 228 0.35 2.00 3.55
C ILE A 228 0.98 3.01 4.52
N PHE A 229 1.92 2.56 5.35
CA PHE A 229 2.63 3.41 6.30
C PHE A 229 3.54 4.44 5.61
N GLU A 230 4.11 4.10 4.45
CA GLU A 230 4.86 5.07 3.64
C GLU A 230 3.95 6.15 3.08
N LYS A 231 2.78 5.78 2.52
CA LYS A 231 1.81 6.73 1.96
C LYS A 231 1.29 7.73 3.01
N ASN A 232 1.02 7.26 4.23
CA ASN A 232 0.50 8.09 5.32
C ASN A 232 1.58 8.63 6.29
N ARG A 233 2.86 8.36 6.00
CA ARG A 233 4.05 8.77 6.76
C ARG A 233 4.16 8.17 8.16
N PHE A 234 3.44 7.11 8.45
CA PHE A 234 3.54 6.42 9.73
C PHE A 234 4.84 5.62 9.87
N CYS A 235 5.49 5.30 8.72
CA CYS A 235 6.75 4.56 8.69
C CYS A 235 7.82 5.18 9.61
N SER A 236 7.94 6.51 9.70
CA SER A 236 8.93 7.15 10.57
C SER A 236 8.76 6.78 12.06
N LYS A 237 7.52 6.63 12.53
CA LYS A 237 7.25 6.19 13.90
C LYS A 237 7.63 4.72 14.10
N LEU A 238 7.35 3.88 13.10
CA LEU A 238 7.70 2.46 13.13
C LEU A 238 9.22 2.28 13.12
N ASP A 239 9.95 3.06 12.32
CA ASP A 239 11.41 2.99 12.20
C ASP A 239 12.08 3.30 13.54
N PHE A 240 11.69 4.39 14.20
CA PHE A 240 12.19 4.72 15.54
C PHE A 240 11.80 3.67 16.59
N TYR A 241 10.59 3.13 16.50
CA TYR A 241 10.15 2.05 17.39
C TYR A 241 11.02 0.80 17.21
N MET A 242 11.28 0.37 15.98
CA MET A 242 12.10 -0.80 15.68
C MET A 242 13.56 -0.58 16.09
N LEU A 243 14.11 0.61 15.83
CA LEU A 243 15.45 0.99 16.26
C LEU A 243 15.57 0.95 17.81
N LYS A 244 14.59 1.50 18.52
CA LYS A 244 14.54 1.42 19.98
C LYS A 244 14.50 -0.03 20.46
N LYS A 245 13.72 -0.92 19.83
CA LYS A 245 13.67 -2.36 20.16
C LYS A 245 15.03 -3.03 19.92
N ALA A 246 15.72 -2.73 18.83
CA ALA A 246 17.05 -3.26 18.54
C ALA A 246 18.06 -2.82 19.60
N ILE A 247 18.11 -1.52 19.94
CA ILE A 247 18.99 -0.98 20.99
C ILE A 247 18.70 -1.61 22.35
N GLN A 248 17.42 -1.78 22.70
CA GLN A 248 17.01 -2.47 23.93
C GLN A 248 17.48 -3.92 23.96
N GLN A 249 17.43 -4.62 22.81
CA GLN A 249 17.91 -5.99 22.73
C GLN A 249 19.43 -6.09 22.89
N ILE A 250 20.17 -5.18 22.26
CA ILE A 250 21.63 -5.10 22.44
C ILE A 250 21.98 -4.84 23.91
N ARG A 251 21.27 -3.91 24.56
CA ARG A 251 21.47 -3.64 26.00
C ARG A 251 21.25 -4.89 26.83
N LYS A 252 20.20 -5.66 26.56
CA LYS A 252 19.94 -6.94 27.26
C LYS A 252 21.08 -7.94 27.07
N TRP A 253 21.63 -8.09 25.87
CA TRP A 253 22.77 -8.97 25.65
C TRP A 253 23.99 -8.55 26.48
N ILE A 254 24.29 -7.25 26.51
CA ILE A 254 25.38 -6.69 27.32
C ILE A 254 25.15 -6.97 28.81
N ASP A 255 23.92 -6.75 29.31
CA ASP A 255 23.57 -7.00 30.72
C ASP A 255 23.64 -8.49 31.11
N MET A 256 23.41 -9.39 30.14
CA MET A 256 23.57 -10.84 30.32
C MET A 256 25.03 -11.29 30.19
N GLY A 257 25.95 -10.40 29.88
CA GLY A 257 27.37 -10.71 29.65
C GLY A 257 27.65 -11.41 28.33
N MET A 258 26.69 -11.35 27.38
CA MET A 258 26.84 -11.85 26.01
C MET A 258 27.54 -10.79 25.16
N GLU A 259 28.35 -11.22 24.21
CA GLU A 259 28.86 -10.31 23.17
C GLU A 259 27.75 -10.04 22.15
N PRO A 260 27.26 -8.79 22.00
CA PRO A 260 26.19 -8.48 21.07
C PRO A 260 26.62 -8.67 19.63
N VAL A 261 25.75 -9.24 18.82
CA VAL A 261 25.90 -9.19 17.36
C VAL A 261 25.31 -7.87 16.82
N ASN A 262 25.81 -7.40 15.68
CA ASN A 262 25.28 -6.21 15.03
C ASN A 262 23.82 -6.47 14.59
N ILE A 263 22.93 -5.50 14.79
CA ILE A 263 21.55 -5.55 14.32
C ILE A 263 21.33 -4.50 13.24
N SER A 264 20.95 -4.95 12.05
CA SER A 264 20.49 -4.08 10.98
C SER A 264 19.03 -3.71 11.16
N VAL A 265 18.69 -2.43 10.94
CA VAL A 265 17.33 -1.89 11.09
C VAL A 265 16.98 -1.06 9.87
N ASN A 266 15.86 -1.40 9.24
CA ASN A 266 15.33 -0.68 8.08
C ASN A 266 14.94 0.75 8.46
N GLN A 267 15.25 1.69 7.56
CA GLN A 267 14.92 3.11 7.71
C GLN A 267 14.25 3.63 6.44
N SER A 268 13.04 4.16 6.58
CA SER A 268 12.31 4.77 5.47
C SER A 268 12.95 6.10 5.06
N LYS A 269 12.77 6.49 3.80
CA LYS A 269 13.26 7.75 3.26
C LYS A 269 12.87 8.96 4.11
N ILE A 270 11.66 8.95 4.63
CA ILE A 270 11.05 10.10 5.33
C ILE A 270 11.77 10.45 6.62
N VAL A 271 12.35 9.44 7.29
CA VAL A 271 13.02 9.61 8.58
C VAL A 271 14.27 10.48 8.48
N PHE A 272 15.01 10.40 7.36
CA PHE A 272 16.23 11.17 7.13
C PHE A 272 15.97 12.68 6.96
N TYR A 273 14.76 13.06 6.57
CA TYR A 273 14.35 14.46 6.44
C TYR A 273 13.70 15.03 7.70
N HIS A 274 13.67 14.25 8.79
CA HIS A 274 13.15 14.73 10.07
C HIS A 274 14.18 15.61 10.77
N GLU A 275 13.82 16.85 11.13
CA GLU A 275 14.76 17.85 11.68
C GLU A 275 15.54 17.34 12.92
N ASN A 276 14.91 16.48 13.72
CA ASN A 276 15.49 15.96 14.95
C ASN A 276 16.14 14.58 14.80
N TYR A 277 16.25 14.03 13.60
CA TYR A 277 16.69 12.65 13.37
C TYR A 277 18.00 12.32 14.13
N ILE A 278 19.05 13.09 13.90
CA ILE A 278 20.35 12.87 14.51
C ILE A 278 20.32 13.01 16.06
N SER A 279 19.56 13.97 16.56
CA SER A 279 19.41 14.16 18.01
C SER A 279 18.62 13.04 18.67
N GLU A 280 17.62 12.48 18.00
CA GLU A 280 16.85 11.33 18.47
C GLU A 280 17.71 10.05 18.47
N LEU A 281 18.48 9.79 17.41
CA LEU A 281 19.45 8.70 17.36
C LEU A 281 20.44 8.78 18.55
N LYS A 282 21.02 9.96 18.78
CA LYS A 282 21.95 10.20 19.88
C LYS A 282 21.28 9.93 21.23
N SER A 283 20.08 10.48 21.44
CA SER A 283 19.34 10.32 22.69
C SER A 283 19.04 8.85 23.00
N LEU A 284 18.68 8.05 21.98
CA LEU A 284 18.44 6.62 22.16
C LEU A 284 19.71 5.88 22.60
N LEU A 285 20.87 6.15 21.96
CA LEU A 285 22.14 5.53 22.36
C LEU A 285 22.53 5.90 23.80
N GLU A 286 22.34 7.15 24.18
CA GLU A 286 22.63 7.65 25.54
C GLU A 286 21.66 7.07 26.59
N GLU A 287 20.33 7.00 26.29
CA GLU A 287 19.30 6.44 27.17
C GLU A 287 19.61 4.99 27.56
N TYR A 288 20.06 4.18 26.59
CA TYR A 288 20.33 2.75 26.83
C TYR A 288 21.82 2.44 27.09
N ASN A 289 22.69 3.43 27.01
CA ASN A 289 24.15 3.27 27.12
C ASN A 289 24.67 2.14 26.19
N VAL A 290 24.35 2.25 24.90
CA VAL A 290 24.74 1.33 23.83
C VAL A 290 25.56 2.07 22.79
N SER A 291 26.63 1.44 22.27
CA SER A 291 27.39 2.00 21.15
C SER A 291 26.63 1.87 19.83
N GLY A 292 26.65 2.94 19.01
CA GLY A 292 26.09 2.87 17.64
C GLY A 292 26.73 1.80 16.76
N SER A 293 27.96 1.35 17.10
CA SER A 293 28.67 0.30 16.33
C SER A 293 27.97 -1.07 16.30
N TYR A 294 27.00 -1.28 17.19
CA TYR A 294 26.17 -2.49 17.17
C TYR A 294 24.92 -2.37 16.28
N ILE A 295 24.73 -1.25 15.59
CA ILE A 295 23.57 -1.02 14.72
C ILE A 295 24.03 -0.66 13.31
N THR A 296 23.41 -1.30 12.33
CA THR A 296 23.48 -0.93 10.92
C THR A 296 22.12 -0.37 10.49
N LEU A 297 22.10 0.85 9.93
CA LEU A 297 20.89 1.44 9.36
C LEU A 297 20.77 1.03 7.89
N GLU A 298 19.71 0.32 7.52
CA GLU A 298 19.46 -0.13 6.15
C GLU A 298 18.59 0.89 5.42
N VAL A 299 19.01 1.32 4.24
CA VAL A 299 18.33 2.32 3.41
C VAL A 299 18.13 1.79 2.01
N LEU A 300 16.93 1.92 1.46
CA LEU A 300 16.64 1.51 0.10
C LEU A 300 17.40 2.37 -0.93
N GLU A 301 17.86 1.74 -2.00
CA GLU A 301 18.53 2.44 -3.11
C GLU A 301 17.68 3.60 -3.67
N SER A 302 16.37 3.40 -3.82
CA SER A 302 15.43 4.40 -4.30
C SER A 302 15.38 5.69 -3.45
N THR A 303 15.75 5.59 -2.18
CA THR A 303 15.80 6.73 -1.24
C THR A 303 16.90 7.73 -1.60
N VAL A 304 18.01 7.25 -2.13
CA VAL A 304 19.26 8.00 -2.27
C VAL A 304 19.35 8.79 -3.58
N ILE A 305 18.61 8.40 -4.61
CA ILE A 305 18.79 8.90 -5.99
C ILE A 305 18.47 10.39 -6.15
N GLU A 306 17.62 10.97 -5.30
CA GLU A 306 17.12 12.35 -5.48
C GLU A 306 18.15 13.43 -5.11
N ASP A 307 18.92 13.27 -4.02
CA ASP A 307 19.95 14.22 -3.59
C ASP A 307 21.08 13.50 -2.81
N ILE A 308 22.07 12.99 -3.52
CA ILE A 308 23.19 12.24 -2.95
C ILE A 308 24.04 13.09 -2.00
N ASP A 309 24.24 14.37 -2.29
CA ASP A 309 25.11 15.24 -1.48
C ASP A 309 24.46 15.57 -0.12
N MET A 310 23.17 15.90 -0.13
CA MET A 310 22.40 16.09 1.10
C MET A 310 22.38 14.79 1.93
N PHE A 311 22.15 13.65 1.30
CA PHE A 311 22.11 12.36 1.97
C PHE A 311 23.46 12.02 2.61
N ASN A 312 24.57 12.21 1.90
CA ASN A 312 25.92 12.01 2.46
C ASN A 312 26.21 12.91 3.67
N SER A 313 25.68 14.11 3.71
CA SER A 313 25.83 14.99 4.88
C SER A 313 25.16 14.37 6.12
N ILE A 314 23.97 13.79 5.96
CA ILE A 314 23.26 13.09 7.04
C ILE A 314 24.01 11.82 7.43
N LEU A 315 24.48 11.01 6.46
CA LEU A 315 25.26 9.82 6.73
C LEU A 315 26.56 10.13 7.50
N THR A 316 27.20 11.27 7.22
CA THR A 316 28.37 11.71 7.96
C THR A 316 28.06 11.91 9.44
N GLU A 317 26.94 12.53 9.77
CA GLU A 317 26.52 12.73 11.17
C GLU A 317 26.12 11.40 11.83
N VAL A 318 25.41 10.53 11.13
CA VAL A 318 25.06 9.16 11.58
C VAL A 318 26.31 8.36 11.94
N LYS A 319 27.33 8.38 11.06
CA LYS A 319 28.62 7.69 11.28
C LYS A 319 29.40 8.27 12.46
N LYS A 320 29.31 9.57 12.75
CA LYS A 320 29.92 10.16 13.96
C LYS A 320 29.32 9.59 15.25
N LEU A 321 28.08 9.13 15.23
CA LEU A 321 27.45 8.42 16.35
C LEU A 321 27.85 6.94 16.43
N GLY A 322 28.61 6.45 15.47
CA GLY A 322 29.13 5.08 15.42
C GLY A 322 28.28 4.09 14.63
N PHE A 323 27.13 4.50 14.08
CA PHE A 323 26.31 3.63 13.24
C PHE A 323 27.03 3.24 11.94
N SER A 324 26.80 2.00 11.49
CA SER A 324 27.08 1.59 10.11
C SER A 324 25.85 1.87 9.22
N VAL A 325 26.07 2.01 7.93
CA VAL A 325 25.01 2.24 6.93
C VAL A 325 25.09 1.19 5.84
N SER A 326 23.95 0.56 5.56
CA SER A 326 23.79 -0.44 4.49
C SER A 326 22.88 0.12 3.40
N LEU A 327 23.25 -0.10 2.15
CA LEU A 327 22.40 0.15 0.99
C LEU A 327 21.67 -1.13 0.63
N ASP A 328 20.34 -1.09 0.71
CA ASP A 328 19.47 -2.26 0.54
C ASP A 328 18.85 -2.33 -0.86
N ASP A 329 18.44 -3.55 -1.25
CA ASP A 329 17.77 -3.90 -2.53
C ASP A 329 18.58 -3.50 -3.78
N PHE A 330 19.91 -3.51 -3.71
CA PHE A 330 20.75 -3.12 -4.84
C PHE A 330 20.55 -4.07 -6.03
N GLY A 331 20.15 -3.47 -7.17
CA GLY A 331 19.90 -4.19 -8.41
C GLY A 331 18.43 -4.49 -8.71
N SER A 332 17.52 -4.22 -7.79
CA SER A 332 16.07 -4.38 -8.01
C SER A 332 15.47 -3.31 -8.92
N GLY A 333 16.16 -2.16 -9.11
CA GLY A 333 15.70 -1.00 -9.87
C GLY A 333 16.71 -0.48 -10.91
N TYR A 334 16.70 0.83 -11.12
CA TYR A 334 17.65 1.53 -12.00
C TYR A 334 18.97 1.80 -11.28
N SER A 335 19.62 0.75 -10.76
CA SER A 335 20.88 0.84 -10.04
C SER A 335 21.96 1.53 -10.87
N SER A 336 22.47 2.63 -10.37
CA SER A 336 23.58 3.30 -11.02
C SER A 336 24.86 3.07 -10.21
N LEU A 337 25.91 2.56 -10.85
CA LEU A 337 27.25 2.48 -10.26
C LEU A 337 27.75 3.85 -9.74
N ASN A 338 27.14 4.94 -10.22
CA ASN A 338 27.38 6.29 -9.74
C ASN A 338 26.95 6.47 -8.26
N VAL A 339 25.92 5.77 -7.83
CA VAL A 339 25.45 5.76 -6.42
C VAL A 339 26.55 5.15 -5.55
N LEU A 340 27.04 3.96 -5.90
CA LEU A 340 28.13 3.31 -5.17
C LEU A 340 29.42 4.14 -5.11
N SER A 341 29.72 4.90 -6.19
CA SER A 341 30.94 5.72 -6.23
C SER A 341 30.87 6.97 -5.34
N LYS A 342 29.70 7.40 -4.94
CA LYS A 342 29.49 8.66 -4.21
C LYS A 342 28.99 8.48 -2.78
N LEU A 343 28.31 7.36 -2.50
CA LEU A 343 27.76 7.11 -1.17
C LEU A 343 28.79 6.64 -0.16
N GLN A 344 28.67 7.16 1.06
CA GLN A 344 29.49 6.77 2.19
C GLN A 344 28.81 5.61 2.97
N ILE A 345 28.64 4.47 2.31
CA ILE A 345 28.07 3.26 2.93
C ILE A 345 29.16 2.30 3.42
N ASP A 346 28.79 1.43 4.35
CA ASP A 346 29.66 0.41 4.93
C ASP A 346 29.31 -1.00 4.43
N GLU A 347 28.03 -1.20 4.04
CA GLU A 347 27.48 -2.48 3.61
C GLU A 347 26.62 -2.29 2.35
N LEU A 348 26.67 -3.26 1.44
CA LEU A 348 25.86 -3.36 0.23
C LEU A 348 25.08 -4.68 0.26
N LYS A 349 23.75 -4.61 0.30
CA LYS A 349 22.88 -5.78 0.19
C LYS A 349 22.48 -5.98 -1.26
N ILE A 350 22.79 -7.13 -1.81
CA ILE A 350 22.48 -7.49 -3.20
C ILE A 350 21.24 -8.35 -3.20
N ASP A 351 20.20 -7.87 -3.93
CA ASP A 351 18.90 -8.52 -4.02
C ASP A 351 18.97 -9.91 -4.65
N ARG A 352 18.09 -10.81 -4.20
CA ARG A 352 17.94 -12.20 -4.66
C ARG A 352 17.70 -12.37 -6.16
N ILE A 353 17.32 -11.30 -6.88
CA ILE A 353 17.06 -11.35 -8.32
C ILE A 353 18.30 -11.85 -9.10
N PHE A 354 19.49 -11.65 -8.55
CA PHE A 354 20.74 -12.13 -9.13
C PHE A 354 20.98 -13.64 -8.92
N LEU A 355 20.25 -14.29 -8.00
CA LEU A 355 20.38 -15.74 -7.74
C LEU A 355 19.44 -16.58 -8.59
N HIS A 356 18.29 -16.02 -9.01
CA HIS A 356 17.19 -16.79 -9.63
C HIS A 356 16.89 -16.32 -11.05
N THR A 357 17.76 -16.63 -12.00
CA THR A 357 17.56 -16.31 -13.42
C THR A 357 16.93 -17.47 -14.19
N LYS A 358 16.09 -17.13 -15.21
CA LYS A 358 15.23 -18.10 -15.91
C LYS A 358 15.90 -18.85 -17.06
N SER A 359 17.11 -18.48 -17.51
CA SER A 359 17.81 -19.11 -18.63
C SER A 359 19.31 -19.26 -18.40
N GLU A 360 19.96 -20.27 -19.05
CA GLU A 360 21.42 -20.47 -18.95
C GLU A 360 22.23 -19.29 -19.48
N VAL A 361 21.74 -18.60 -20.51
CA VAL A 361 22.44 -17.43 -21.10
C VAL A 361 22.33 -16.23 -20.15
N ASP A 362 21.18 -16.04 -19.52
CA ASP A 362 20.99 -14.99 -18.51
C ASP A 362 21.81 -15.29 -17.27
N ASN A 363 21.91 -16.56 -16.86
CA ASN A 363 22.76 -16.99 -15.74
C ASN A 363 24.22 -16.55 -15.89
N GLN A 364 24.82 -16.69 -17.08
CA GLN A 364 26.22 -16.33 -17.30
C GLN A 364 26.44 -14.80 -17.26
N ARG A 365 25.51 -14.02 -17.83
CA ARG A 365 25.55 -12.55 -17.76
C ARG A 365 25.38 -12.04 -16.34
N THR A 366 24.38 -12.58 -15.65
CA THR A 366 24.08 -12.22 -14.25
C THR A 366 25.26 -12.54 -13.36
N LYS A 367 25.92 -13.68 -13.57
CA LYS A 367 27.17 -14.05 -12.87
C LYS A 367 28.22 -12.98 -13.06
N TRP A 368 28.53 -12.58 -14.30
CA TRP A 368 29.56 -11.55 -14.58
C TRP A 368 29.21 -10.19 -13.97
N ILE A 369 27.93 -9.83 -13.98
CA ILE A 369 27.47 -8.58 -13.35
C ILE A 369 27.68 -8.67 -11.84
N LEU A 370 27.27 -9.76 -11.21
CA LEU A 370 27.42 -9.98 -9.78
C LEU A 370 28.89 -10.00 -9.36
N GLU A 371 29.76 -10.73 -10.09
CA GLU A 371 31.21 -10.71 -9.89
C GLU A 371 31.78 -9.28 -9.94
N SER A 372 31.33 -8.48 -10.92
CA SER A 372 31.78 -7.09 -11.07
C SER A 372 31.33 -6.20 -9.93
N ILE A 373 30.11 -6.37 -9.46
CA ILE A 373 29.57 -5.60 -8.33
C ILE A 373 30.34 -5.95 -7.05
N ILE A 374 30.55 -7.22 -6.77
CA ILE A 374 31.31 -7.70 -5.61
C ILE A 374 32.76 -7.17 -5.66
N ASP A 375 33.43 -7.25 -6.81
CA ASP A 375 34.80 -6.74 -6.98
C ASP A 375 34.88 -5.21 -6.74
N ILE A 376 33.92 -4.44 -7.24
CA ILE A 376 33.86 -3.00 -7.02
C ILE A 376 33.64 -2.69 -5.53
N ALA A 377 32.67 -3.35 -4.87
CA ALA A 377 32.37 -3.15 -3.47
C ALA A 377 33.56 -3.50 -2.59
N THR A 378 34.21 -4.64 -2.82
CA THR A 378 35.42 -5.08 -2.09
C THR A 378 36.56 -4.08 -2.23
N LYS A 379 36.83 -3.59 -3.45
CA LYS A 379 37.87 -2.56 -3.71
C LYS A 379 37.55 -1.24 -3.03
N SER A 380 36.26 -0.96 -2.82
CA SER A 380 35.77 0.23 -2.12
C SER A 380 35.70 0.03 -0.61
N GLN A 381 36.10 -1.13 -0.09
CA GLN A 381 35.98 -1.51 1.34
C GLN A 381 34.57 -1.52 1.87
N ILE A 382 33.60 -1.89 1.02
CA ILE A 382 32.17 -2.04 1.35
C ILE A 382 31.90 -3.53 1.54
N LEU A 383 31.34 -3.91 2.68
CA LEU A 383 30.95 -5.29 2.98
C LEU A 383 29.81 -5.71 2.05
N VAL A 384 29.89 -6.91 1.48
CA VAL A 384 28.85 -7.40 0.57
C VAL A 384 28.00 -8.47 1.25
N VAL A 385 26.70 -8.20 1.36
CA VAL A 385 25.67 -9.14 1.80
C VAL A 385 24.87 -9.59 0.57
N VAL A 386 24.77 -10.91 0.33
CA VAL A 386 23.90 -11.45 -0.72
C VAL A 386 22.65 -12.04 -0.08
N GLU A 387 21.51 -11.53 -0.51
CA GLU A 387 20.20 -11.91 0.02
C GLU A 387 19.54 -13.06 -0.75
N GLY A 388 18.51 -13.66 -0.13
CA GLY A 388 17.67 -14.67 -0.77
C GLY A 388 18.40 -15.99 -1.03
N VAL A 389 19.42 -16.32 -0.25
CA VAL A 389 20.10 -17.62 -0.31
C VAL A 389 19.16 -18.71 0.22
N GLU A 390 18.62 -19.54 -0.67
CA GLU A 390 17.63 -20.56 -0.33
C GLU A 390 18.17 -21.98 -0.39
N SER A 391 19.30 -22.20 -1.08
CA SER A 391 19.86 -23.52 -1.31
C SER A 391 21.38 -23.60 -1.06
N LYS A 392 21.87 -24.83 -0.91
CA LYS A 392 23.32 -25.10 -0.86
C LYS A 392 24.03 -24.70 -2.15
N GLN A 393 23.34 -24.69 -3.28
CA GLN A 393 23.90 -24.24 -4.55
C GLN A 393 24.13 -22.73 -4.53
N ASP A 394 23.17 -21.95 -4.01
CA ASP A 394 23.31 -20.51 -3.86
C ASP A 394 24.49 -20.17 -2.93
N ASP A 395 24.59 -20.86 -1.77
CA ASP A 395 25.69 -20.68 -0.81
C ASP A 395 27.05 -20.91 -1.50
N LEU A 396 27.21 -22.01 -2.23
CA LEU A 396 28.45 -22.30 -2.97
C LEU A 396 28.71 -21.28 -4.07
N PHE A 397 27.67 -20.81 -4.73
CA PHE A 397 27.76 -19.83 -5.81
C PHE A 397 28.27 -18.49 -5.29
N ILE A 398 27.64 -17.92 -4.24
CA ILE A 398 28.05 -16.63 -3.69
C ILE A 398 29.46 -16.68 -3.04
N LYS A 399 29.80 -17.79 -2.36
CA LYS A 399 31.17 -18.04 -1.86
C LYS A 399 32.19 -18.06 -2.97
N GLY A 400 31.86 -18.69 -4.10
CA GLY A 400 32.70 -18.74 -5.30
C GLY A 400 32.90 -17.39 -5.97
N LEU A 401 32.03 -16.42 -5.74
CA LEU A 401 32.14 -15.05 -6.23
C LEU A 401 32.85 -14.10 -5.26
N GLY A 402 33.17 -14.56 -4.05
CA GLY A 402 33.87 -13.78 -3.05
C GLY A 402 32.99 -12.82 -2.25
N ALA A 403 31.69 -13.10 -2.14
CA ALA A 403 30.83 -12.36 -1.22
C ALA A 403 31.26 -12.60 0.24
N ASP A 404 31.04 -11.60 1.11
CA ASP A 404 31.46 -11.65 2.51
C ASP A 404 30.40 -12.34 3.39
N VAL A 405 29.14 -12.00 3.18
CA VAL A 405 28.01 -12.37 4.02
C VAL A 405 26.87 -12.93 3.18
N GLY A 406 26.21 -13.96 3.68
CA GLY A 406 24.99 -14.51 3.10
C GLY A 406 23.80 -14.36 4.04
N GLN A 407 22.65 -14.05 3.47
CA GLN A 407 21.37 -13.98 4.18
C GLN A 407 20.29 -14.72 3.37
N GLY A 408 19.47 -15.52 4.04
CA GLY A 408 18.39 -16.24 3.39
C GLY A 408 17.92 -17.46 4.18
N TYR A 409 16.89 -18.12 3.66
CA TYR A 409 16.25 -19.27 4.36
C TYR A 409 17.16 -20.48 4.50
N PHE A 410 18.21 -20.56 3.68
CA PHE A 410 19.22 -21.61 3.83
C PHE A 410 19.97 -21.49 5.16
N TYR A 411 20.27 -20.28 5.62
CA TYR A 411 20.95 -20.04 6.89
C TYR A 411 19.98 -19.94 8.07
N GLY A 412 18.81 -19.38 7.85
CA GLY A 412 17.77 -19.25 8.87
C GLY A 412 16.59 -18.39 8.41
N ARG A 413 15.40 -18.79 8.83
CA ARG A 413 14.24 -17.92 8.72
C ARG A 413 14.29 -16.86 9.82
N PRO A 414 13.54 -15.76 9.71
CA PRO A 414 13.39 -14.82 10.81
C PRO A 414 12.93 -15.53 12.09
N LEU A 415 13.66 -15.37 13.17
CA LEU A 415 13.51 -16.05 14.45
C LEU A 415 12.99 -15.08 15.52
N SER A 416 12.26 -15.61 16.51
CA SER A 416 12.00 -14.86 17.73
C SER A 416 13.32 -14.56 18.45
N ILE A 417 13.33 -13.52 19.30
CA ILE A 417 14.51 -13.16 20.08
C ILE A 417 15.06 -14.34 20.90
N SER A 418 14.17 -15.15 21.51
CA SER A 418 14.59 -16.32 22.26
C SER A 418 15.30 -17.35 21.39
N ALA A 419 14.71 -17.72 20.25
CA ALA A 419 15.30 -18.67 19.33
C ALA A 419 16.62 -18.16 18.69
N PHE A 420 16.74 -16.85 18.50
CA PHE A 420 17.96 -16.23 18.01
C PHE A 420 19.07 -16.24 19.08
N ASN A 421 18.73 -16.01 20.36
CA ASN A 421 19.68 -16.14 21.47
C ASN A 421 20.26 -17.57 21.54
N ASP A 422 19.40 -18.59 21.46
CA ASP A 422 19.84 -19.99 21.44
C ASP A 422 20.80 -20.26 20.28
N LEU A 423 20.58 -19.63 19.13
CA LEU A 423 21.45 -19.78 17.95
C LEU A 423 22.85 -19.20 18.16
N ILE A 424 22.96 -18.04 18.82
CA ILE A 424 24.27 -17.38 19.04
C ILE A 424 25.02 -17.90 20.26
N GLU A 425 24.32 -18.48 21.27
CA GLU A 425 24.94 -19.10 22.45
C GLU A 425 25.56 -20.47 22.17
N THR A 426 25.12 -21.14 21.08
CA THR A 426 25.57 -22.52 20.76
C THR A 426 26.95 -22.55 20.06
N LYS A 427 27.70 -21.43 20.10
CA LYS A 427 29.04 -21.30 19.48
C LYS A 427 30.19 -21.60 20.43
#